data_5fff5cc5fdd198d7ad8bc9f5919bd9f1
#
_entry.id   5fff5cc5fdd198d7ad8bc9f5919bd9f1
#
_cell.length_a   1.000
_cell.length_b   1.000
_cell.length_c   1.000
_cell.angle_alpha   90.00
_cell.angle_beta   90.00
_cell.angle_gamma   90.00
#
_symmetry.space_group_name_H-M   'P 1'
#
loop_
_entity.id
_entity.type
_entity.pdbx_description
1 polymer ?
#
loop_
_entity_poly.entity_id
_entity_poly.type
_entity_poly.pdbx_seq_one_letter_code
_entity_poly.pdbx_strand_id
1 'polypeptide(L)'
;MKASDIKRQGGKLIYRGQEFDGFNKPKDAPKGATQKKVVLAKKGDEVKIVRFGLRGMEDFTQHKDADRRKNYLSRSAGIRDKNGNLTKDDKFSANYWARKVLW
;
A
#
# COMPACT_ATOMS: atom_id res chain seq x y z
N MET A 1 -6.17 6.42 13.25
CA MET A 1 -7.64 6.40 13.25
C MET A 1 -8.13 5.00 13.56
N LYS A 2 -9.16 4.86 14.34
CA LYS A 2 -9.73 3.54 14.66
C LYS A 2 -10.69 3.08 13.58
N ALA A 3 -10.77 1.76 13.38
CA ALA A 3 -11.63 1.18 12.37
C ALA A 3 -13.10 1.56 12.56
N SER A 4 -13.55 1.71 13.81
CA SER A 4 -14.91 2.12 14.15
C SER A 4 -15.25 3.55 13.73
N ASP A 5 -14.25 4.39 13.48
CA ASP A 5 -14.44 5.79 13.07
C ASP A 5 -14.60 5.95 11.55
N ILE A 6 -14.44 4.86 10.80
CA ILE A 6 -14.58 4.88 9.34
C ILE A 6 -16.05 4.78 8.96
N LYS A 7 -16.52 5.71 8.13
CA LYS A 7 -17.89 5.70 7.64
C LYS A 7 -18.10 4.59 6.63
N ARG A 8 -19.28 4.00 6.65
CA ARG A 8 -19.72 3.00 5.67
C ARG A 8 -20.91 3.52 4.91
N GLN A 9 -20.86 3.39 3.58
CA GLN A 9 -21.93 3.85 2.72
C GLN A 9 -22.07 2.91 1.51
N GLY A 10 -23.25 2.31 1.34
CA GLY A 10 -23.50 1.43 0.21
C GLY A 10 -22.56 0.22 0.13
N GLY A 11 -22.10 -0.32 1.27
CA GLY A 11 -21.15 -1.42 1.33
C GLY A 11 -19.68 -1.02 1.15
N LYS A 12 -19.44 0.28 0.99
CA LYS A 12 -18.08 0.83 0.82
C LYS A 12 -17.62 1.54 2.08
N LEU A 13 -16.31 1.58 2.30
CA LEU A 13 -15.70 2.36 3.37
C LEU A 13 -15.33 3.74 2.81
N ILE A 14 -15.68 4.79 3.55
CA ILE A 14 -15.39 6.17 3.14
C ILE A 14 -14.34 6.75 4.09
N TYR A 15 -13.23 7.22 3.52
CA TYR A 15 -12.16 7.88 4.27
C TYR A 15 -11.70 9.11 3.50
N ARG A 16 -11.87 10.29 4.11
CA ARG A 16 -11.49 11.58 3.51
C ARG A 16 -12.00 11.75 2.07
N GLY A 17 -13.25 11.37 1.84
CA GLY A 17 -13.88 11.49 0.53
C GLY A 17 -13.50 10.42 -0.49
N GLN A 18 -12.68 9.44 -0.11
CA GLN A 18 -12.32 8.32 -0.97
C GLN A 18 -13.08 7.06 -0.56
N GLU A 19 -13.51 6.30 -1.55
CA GLU A 19 -14.23 5.04 -1.35
C GLU A 19 -13.27 3.86 -1.45
N PHE A 20 -13.41 2.89 -0.53
CA PHE A 20 -12.63 1.65 -0.53
C PHE A 20 -13.59 0.46 -0.42
N ASP A 21 -13.26 -0.64 -1.09
CA ASP A 21 -14.06 -1.86 -1.04
C ASP A 21 -14.00 -2.56 0.32
N GLY A 22 -13.01 -2.24 1.12
CA GLY A 22 -12.81 -2.81 2.44
C GLY A 22 -11.42 -2.48 2.97
N PHE A 23 -11.11 -3.00 4.16
CA PHE A 23 -9.78 -2.87 4.73
C PHE A 23 -8.81 -3.83 4.03
N ASN A 24 -7.56 -3.39 3.88
CA ASN A 24 -6.48 -4.18 3.28
C ASN A 24 -6.78 -4.63 1.83
N LYS A 25 -7.55 -3.81 1.11
CA LYS A 25 -7.88 -4.05 -0.30
C LYS A 25 -7.35 -2.89 -1.16
N PRO A 26 -6.16 -3.04 -1.75
CA PRO A 26 -5.58 -2.00 -2.59
C PRO A 26 -6.42 -1.71 -3.82
N LYS A 27 -6.42 -0.44 -4.23
CA LYS A 27 -7.07 0.02 -5.46
C LYS A 27 -6.16 1.01 -6.18
N ASP A 28 -6.50 1.33 -7.42
CA ASP A 28 -5.77 2.36 -8.17
C ASP A 28 -5.96 3.72 -7.49
N ALA A 29 -4.86 4.48 -7.42
CA ALA A 29 -4.88 5.83 -6.88
C ALA A 29 -5.62 6.77 -7.83
N PRO A 30 -6.20 7.87 -7.32
CA PRO A 30 -6.87 8.85 -8.16
C PRO A 30 -5.95 9.40 -9.24
N LYS A 31 -6.56 9.81 -10.37
CA LYS A 31 -5.85 10.45 -11.46
C LYS A 31 -5.16 11.72 -10.95
N GLY A 32 -3.88 11.88 -11.27
CA GLY A 32 -3.08 13.01 -10.80
C GLY A 32 -2.30 12.74 -9.51
N ALA A 33 -2.53 11.62 -8.83
CA ALA A 33 -1.73 11.23 -7.67
C ALA A 33 -0.32 10.83 -8.10
N THR A 34 0.66 11.05 -7.22
CA THR A 34 2.07 10.67 -7.49
C THR A 34 2.30 9.17 -7.34
N GLN A 35 1.48 8.48 -6.56
CA GLN A 35 1.54 7.04 -6.37
C GLN A 35 0.55 6.33 -7.30
N LYS A 36 0.86 5.05 -7.64
CA LYS A 36 0.02 4.23 -8.51
C LYS A 36 -1.20 3.67 -7.80
N LYS A 37 -1.04 3.31 -6.53
CA LYS A 37 -2.04 2.59 -5.75
C LYS A 37 -2.22 3.19 -4.37
N VAL A 38 -3.38 2.90 -3.79
CA VAL A 38 -3.73 3.32 -2.43
C VAL A 38 -4.50 2.20 -1.75
N VAL A 39 -4.30 2.07 -0.44
CA VAL A 39 -4.98 1.07 0.37
C VAL A 39 -5.36 1.65 1.72
N LEU A 40 -6.51 1.24 2.23
CA LEU A 40 -6.91 1.53 3.61
C LEU A 40 -6.46 0.38 4.48
N ALA A 41 -5.25 0.50 5.02
CA ALA A 41 -4.63 -0.56 5.81
C ALA A 41 -5.19 -0.61 7.22
N LYS A 42 -5.48 -1.81 7.69
CA LYS A 42 -5.98 -2.05 9.05
C LYS A 42 -5.04 -2.99 9.79
N LYS A 43 -4.72 -2.64 11.01
CA LYS A 43 -3.85 -3.43 11.89
C LYS A 43 -4.47 -3.40 13.29
N GLY A 44 -5.13 -4.50 13.70
CA GLY A 44 -5.97 -4.49 14.89
C GLY A 44 -7.13 -3.51 14.71
N ASP A 45 -7.30 -2.55 15.62
CA ASP A 45 -8.30 -1.49 15.51
C ASP A 45 -7.79 -0.23 14.83
N GLU A 46 -6.50 -0.17 14.53
CA GLU A 46 -5.87 0.98 13.90
C GLU A 46 -6.03 0.92 12.39
N VAL A 47 -6.34 2.08 11.79
CA VAL A 47 -6.51 2.21 10.34
C VAL A 47 -5.68 3.39 9.84
N LYS A 48 -5.00 3.19 8.73
CA LYS A 48 -4.19 4.23 8.09
C LYS A 48 -4.27 4.10 6.59
N ILE A 49 -4.33 5.24 5.88
CA ILE A 49 -4.24 5.24 4.44
C ILE A 49 -2.77 5.11 4.03
N VAL A 50 -2.48 4.19 3.11
CA VAL A 50 -1.13 3.96 2.60
C VAL A 50 -1.15 4.13 1.09
N ARG A 51 -0.27 5.00 0.57
CA ARG A 51 -0.06 5.19 -0.86
C ARG A 51 1.27 4.57 -1.23
N PHE A 52 1.30 3.83 -2.33
CA PHE A 52 2.50 3.11 -2.73
C PHE A 52 2.62 3.03 -4.25
N GLY A 53 3.85 2.72 -4.72
CA GLY A 53 4.15 2.67 -6.14
C GLY A 53 4.26 4.05 -6.77
N LEU A 54 5.48 4.52 -7.06
CA LEU A 54 5.70 5.83 -7.67
C LEU A 54 5.31 5.79 -9.15
N ARG A 55 4.50 6.75 -9.61
CA ARG A 55 4.17 6.88 -11.02
C ARG A 55 5.43 7.26 -11.81
N GLY A 56 5.55 6.72 -13.01
CA GLY A 56 6.71 6.92 -13.86
C GLY A 56 7.83 5.92 -13.64
N MET A 57 7.78 5.12 -12.57
CA MET A 57 8.72 4.02 -12.37
C MET A 57 8.06 2.69 -12.71
N GLU A 58 8.81 1.83 -13.39
CA GLU A 58 8.34 0.48 -13.71
C GLU A 58 8.38 -0.42 -12.47
N ASP A 59 7.42 -1.34 -12.41
CA ASP A 59 7.38 -2.40 -11.42
C ASP A 59 7.17 -3.75 -12.12
N PHE A 60 7.15 -4.84 -11.36
CA PHE A 60 7.04 -6.18 -11.95
C PHE A 60 5.75 -6.37 -12.75
N THR A 61 4.67 -5.73 -12.36
CA THR A 61 3.40 -5.84 -13.10
C THR A 61 3.48 -5.25 -14.50
N GLN A 62 4.42 -4.34 -14.73
CA GLN A 62 4.63 -3.70 -16.03
C GLN A 62 5.71 -4.40 -16.86
N HIS A 63 6.91 -4.59 -16.32
CA HIS A 63 8.04 -5.15 -17.09
C HIS A 63 8.15 -6.68 -17.01
N LYS A 64 7.64 -7.29 -15.96
CA LYS A 64 7.66 -8.74 -15.72
C LYS A 64 9.06 -9.37 -15.80
N ASP A 65 10.09 -8.61 -15.44
CA ASP A 65 11.48 -9.03 -15.45
C ASP A 65 11.82 -9.71 -14.12
N ALA A 66 12.05 -11.02 -14.14
CA ALA A 66 12.28 -11.79 -12.92
C ALA A 66 13.56 -11.39 -12.18
N ASP A 67 14.61 -10.98 -12.91
CA ASP A 67 15.86 -10.54 -12.28
C ASP A 67 15.67 -9.20 -11.55
N ARG A 68 14.95 -8.26 -12.15
CA ARG A 68 14.61 -6.99 -11.51
C ARG A 68 13.72 -7.21 -10.29
N ARG A 69 12.76 -8.14 -10.38
CA ARG A 69 11.90 -8.51 -9.26
C ARG A 69 12.73 -9.05 -8.10
N LYS A 70 13.63 -10.00 -8.37
CA LYS A 70 14.51 -10.58 -7.35
C LYS A 70 15.36 -9.52 -6.68
N ASN A 71 15.96 -8.62 -7.46
CA ASN A 71 16.79 -7.55 -6.92
C ASN A 71 15.98 -6.57 -6.07
N TYR A 72 14.78 -6.20 -6.51
CA TYR A 72 13.90 -5.32 -5.74
C TYR A 72 13.48 -5.97 -4.43
N LEU A 73 13.04 -7.22 -4.44
CA LEU A 73 12.58 -7.92 -3.24
C LEU A 73 13.72 -8.10 -2.25
N SER A 74 14.94 -8.39 -2.73
CA SER A 74 16.11 -8.53 -1.90
C SER A 74 16.49 -7.21 -1.22
N ARG A 75 16.54 -6.10 -1.97
CA ARG A 75 16.87 -4.77 -1.41
C ARG A 75 15.80 -4.29 -0.44
N SER A 76 14.53 -4.40 -0.82
CA SER A 76 13.43 -3.88 -0.01
C SER A 76 13.19 -4.68 1.27
N ALA A 77 13.65 -5.94 1.31
CA ALA A 77 13.52 -6.76 2.51
C ALA A 77 14.34 -6.20 3.69
N GLY A 78 15.40 -5.44 3.42
CA GLY A 78 16.26 -4.88 4.46
C GLY A 78 15.89 -3.46 4.88
N ILE A 79 14.88 -2.84 4.28
CA ILE A 79 14.50 -1.47 4.63
C ILE A 79 13.88 -1.43 6.02
N ARG A 80 14.41 -0.55 6.87
CA ARG A 80 13.92 -0.36 8.24
C ARG A 80 13.35 1.04 8.41
N ASP A 81 12.36 1.17 9.30
CA ASP A 81 11.84 2.47 9.69
C ASP A 81 12.75 3.13 10.74
N LYS A 82 12.37 4.32 11.18
CA LYS A 82 13.15 5.07 12.18
C LYS A 82 13.29 4.35 13.53
N ASN A 83 12.42 3.38 13.81
CA ASN A 83 12.43 2.58 15.04
C ASN A 83 13.20 1.26 14.88
N GLY A 84 13.77 1.01 13.70
CA GLY A 84 14.53 -0.20 13.41
C GLY A 84 13.69 -1.41 13.00
N ASN A 85 12.38 -1.26 12.81
CA ASN A 85 11.49 -2.34 12.40
C ASN A 85 11.56 -2.53 10.87
N LEU A 86 11.50 -3.78 10.42
CA LEU A 86 11.47 -4.08 9.00
C LEU A 86 10.16 -3.63 8.37
N THR A 87 10.22 -2.74 7.39
CA THR A 87 9.03 -2.20 6.73
C THR A 87 8.31 -3.21 5.86
N LYS A 88 8.99 -4.28 5.41
CA LYS A 88 8.36 -5.36 4.63
C LYS A 88 7.24 -6.08 5.39
N ASP A 89 7.26 -6.05 6.71
CA ASP A 89 6.29 -6.72 7.58
C ASP A 89 5.28 -5.74 8.20
N ASP A 90 5.37 -4.46 7.86
CA ASP A 90 4.52 -3.43 8.43
C ASP A 90 3.42 -3.02 7.46
N LYS A 91 2.16 -3.36 7.77
CA LYS A 91 0.98 -3.03 6.96
C LYS A 91 0.76 -1.53 6.80
N PHE A 92 1.37 -0.69 7.63
CA PHE A 92 1.28 0.76 7.49
C PHE A 92 2.42 1.34 6.65
N SER A 93 3.27 0.48 6.11
CA SER A 93 4.39 0.89 5.25
C SER A 93 4.06 0.71 3.78
N ALA A 94 4.43 1.70 2.96
CA ALA A 94 4.33 1.60 1.52
C ALA A 94 5.15 0.41 0.97
N ASN A 95 6.29 0.10 1.61
CA ASN A 95 7.14 -1.02 1.19
C ASN A 95 6.40 -2.36 1.29
N TYR A 96 5.65 -2.59 2.36
CA TYR A 96 4.85 -3.81 2.51
C TYR A 96 3.90 -4.00 1.32
N TRP A 97 3.15 -2.96 0.98
CA TRP A 97 2.15 -3.04 -0.08
C TRP A 97 2.76 -3.10 -1.46
N ALA A 98 3.85 -2.37 -1.71
CA ALA A 98 4.54 -2.41 -2.98
C ALA A 98 5.08 -3.81 -3.28
N ARG A 99 5.69 -4.46 -2.27
CA ARG A 99 6.20 -5.84 -2.41
C ARG A 99 5.09 -6.84 -2.69
N LYS A 100 3.94 -6.66 -2.04
CA LYS A 100 2.82 -7.59 -2.14
C LYS A 100 2.03 -7.44 -3.44
N VAL A 101 1.86 -6.22 -3.92
CA VAL A 101 0.94 -5.90 -5.03
C VAL A 101 1.68 -5.65 -6.34
N LEU A 102 2.80 -4.94 -6.32
CA LEU A 102 3.50 -4.49 -7.53
C LEU A 102 4.68 -5.39 -7.89
N TRP A 103 5.23 -6.09 -6.95
CA TRP A 103 6.38 -6.98 -7.12
C TRP A 103 6.10 -8.37 -6.60
#